data_51a55ccf8c5401376bb1e7c139d134ec
#
_entry.id   51a55ccf8c5401376bb1e7c139d134ec
#
_cell.length_a   1.000
_cell.length_b   1.000
_cell.length_c   1.000
_cell.angle_alpha   90.00
_cell.angle_beta   90.00
_cell.angle_gamma   90.00
#
_symmetry.space_group_name_H-M   'P 1'
#
loop_
_entity.id
_entity.type
_entity.pdbx_description
1 polymer ?
#
loop_
_entity_poly.entity_id
_entity_poly.type
_entity_poly.pdbx_seq_one_letter_code
_entity_poly.pdbx_strand_id
1 'polypeptide(L)'
;MLGINRKPDVSPERKIIPPVSPSGATVMSIGFFVEENAAVVWRGPMLHKAIQQFLEDVAWDELDYLLLDLPPGTGDVSMTLAQLLPQAKILIVTTPQPAAQSVASRAAEMANKVDLEVMGVIENMSAFTGPDGERVSIFGEGGGQLLADELDVPLLAKVPLSGELREHADDGSPL
;
A
#
# COMPACT_ATOMS: atom_id res chain seq x y z
N MET A 1 -8.32 3.06 -10.27
CA MET A 1 -8.32 3.49 -8.87
C MET A 1 -7.97 4.98 -8.72
N LEU A 2 -6.87 5.49 -9.26
CA LEU A 2 -6.46 6.90 -9.09
C LEU A 2 -6.67 7.78 -10.34
N GLY A 3 -7.42 7.32 -11.32
CA GLY A 3 -7.78 8.07 -12.53
C GLY A 3 -6.62 8.40 -13.47
N ILE A 4 -5.51 7.66 -13.40
CA ILE A 4 -4.32 7.91 -14.21
C ILE A 4 -4.30 6.94 -15.39
N ASN A 5 -4.45 7.48 -16.61
CA ASN A 5 -4.47 6.72 -17.85
C ASN A 5 -3.28 7.02 -18.78
N ARG A 6 -2.27 7.70 -18.27
CA ARG A 6 -1.05 8.06 -19.03
C ARG A 6 0.21 7.49 -18.39
N LYS A 7 1.18 7.19 -19.25
CA LYS A 7 2.53 6.82 -18.79
C LYS A 7 3.29 8.03 -18.27
N PRO A 8 4.31 7.84 -17.41
CA PRO A 8 5.24 8.89 -17.02
C PRO A 8 5.96 9.49 -18.24
N ASP A 9 6.24 10.78 -18.18
CA ASP A 9 7.09 11.47 -19.13
C ASP A 9 8.57 11.37 -18.71
N VAL A 10 9.49 11.78 -19.58
CA VAL A 10 10.93 11.83 -19.28
C VAL A 10 11.44 13.25 -19.52
N SER A 11 12.12 13.85 -18.54
CA SER A 11 12.72 15.15 -18.67
C SER A 11 13.97 15.13 -19.57
N PRO A 12 14.45 16.31 -20.05
CA PRO A 12 15.71 16.42 -20.78
C PRO A 12 16.92 15.87 -19.97
N GLU A 13 16.87 15.96 -18.67
CA GLU A 13 17.88 15.45 -17.71
C GLU A 13 17.72 13.94 -17.43
N ARG A 14 16.83 13.26 -18.17
CA ARG A 14 16.52 11.84 -18.04
C ARG A 14 15.88 11.43 -16.70
N LYS A 15 15.23 12.37 -16.01
CA LYS A 15 14.39 12.05 -14.85
C LYS A 15 13.00 11.61 -15.32
N ILE A 16 12.41 10.67 -14.59
CA ILE A 16 11.04 10.24 -14.81
C ILE A 16 10.10 11.27 -14.19
N ILE A 17 9.21 11.85 -14.98
CA ILE A 17 8.19 12.79 -14.52
C ILE A 17 6.92 12.00 -14.22
N PRO A 18 6.56 11.82 -12.95
CA PRO A 18 5.41 11.01 -12.57
C PRO A 18 4.10 11.73 -12.94
N PRO A 19 3.06 11.00 -13.36
CA PRO A 19 1.75 11.59 -13.56
C PRO A 19 1.11 11.99 -12.23
N VAL A 20 0.30 13.04 -12.28
CA VAL A 20 -0.52 13.52 -11.15
C VAL A 20 -1.96 13.06 -11.35
N SER A 21 -2.56 12.51 -10.30
CA SER A 21 -3.96 12.10 -10.27
C SER A 21 -4.91 13.31 -10.22
N PRO A 22 -6.19 13.15 -10.53
CA PRO A 22 -7.19 14.23 -10.37
C PRO A 22 -7.28 14.77 -8.93
N SER A 23 -6.96 13.95 -7.93
CA SER A 23 -6.91 14.36 -6.52
C SER A 23 -5.62 15.10 -6.11
N GLY A 24 -4.67 15.30 -7.03
CA GLY A 24 -3.40 15.97 -6.77
C GLY A 24 -2.28 15.06 -6.29
N ALA A 25 -2.51 13.76 -6.13
CA ALA A 25 -1.46 12.84 -5.74
C ALA A 25 -0.54 12.51 -6.92
N THR A 26 0.76 12.63 -6.73
CA THR A 26 1.78 12.19 -7.68
C THR A 26 1.98 10.69 -7.55
N VAL A 27 1.93 9.95 -8.67
CA VAL A 27 1.88 8.48 -8.61
C VAL A 27 2.95 7.85 -9.50
N MET A 28 3.64 6.85 -8.97
CA MET A 28 4.46 5.93 -9.74
C MET A 28 3.97 4.49 -9.55
N SER A 29 3.94 3.75 -10.62
CA SER A 29 3.54 2.35 -10.61
C SER A 29 4.41 1.55 -11.57
N ILE A 30 4.77 0.34 -11.14
CA ILE A 30 5.42 -0.66 -12.01
C ILE A 30 4.54 -0.95 -13.24
N GLY A 31 3.22 -0.89 -13.08
CA GLY A 31 2.26 -1.09 -14.15
C GLY A 31 2.40 -0.13 -15.34
N PHE A 32 3.01 1.04 -15.15
CA PHE A 32 3.26 1.97 -16.26
C PHE A 32 4.31 1.47 -17.28
N PHE A 33 5.15 0.53 -16.86
CA PHE A 33 6.25 -0.03 -17.67
C PHE A 33 5.94 -1.41 -18.23
N VAL A 34 4.77 -1.97 -17.91
CA VAL A 34 4.33 -3.29 -18.36
C VAL A 34 3.24 -3.12 -19.40
N GLU A 35 3.27 -3.92 -20.46
CA GLU A 35 2.15 -3.99 -21.41
C GLU A 35 0.93 -4.63 -20.73
N GLU A 36 -0.29 -4.13 -21.02
CA GLU A 36 -1.53 -4.53 -20.34
C GLU A 36 -1.81 -6.03 -20.32
N ASN A 37 -1.21 -6.80 -21.23
CA ASN A 37 -1.40 -8.25 -21.32
C ASN A 37 -0.13 -9.06 -21.05
N ALA A 38 0.95 -8.44 -20.57
CA ALA A 38 2.18 -9.13 -20.30
C ALA A 38 2.19 -9.72 -18.88
N ALA A 39 2.25 -11.03 -18.78
CA ALA A 39 2.52 -11.72 -17.52
C ALA A 39 4.00 -11.53 -17.14
N VAL A 40 4.31 -10.47 -16.41
CA VAL A 40 5.67 -10.22 -15.92
C VAL A 40 5.84 -10.83 -14.53
N VAL A 41 6.76 -11.77 -14.43
CA VAL A 41 7.15 -12.34 -13.13
C VAL A 41 8.25 -11.46 -12.54
N TRP A 42 7.89 -10.65 -11.58
CA TRP A 42 8.84 -9.81 -10.83
C TRP A 42 9.61 -10.67 -9.82
N ARG A 43 10.90 -10.84 -10.06
CA ARG A 43 11.80 -11.52 -9.11
C ARG A 43 12.42 -10.47 -8.17
N GLY A 44 12.82 -10.89 -6.96
CA GLY A 44 13.39 -10.02 -5.93
C GLY A 44 14.39 -8.98 -6.43
N PRO A 45 15.44 -9.34 -7.21
CA PRO A 45 16.42 -8.38 -7.73
C PRO A 45 15.84 -7.34 -8.69
N MET A 46 14.80 -7.68 -9.45
CA MET A 46 14.13 -6.74 -10.36
C MET A 46 13.29 -5.73 -9.56
N LEU A 47 12.64 -6.20 -8.50
CA LEU A 47 11.84 -5.37 -7.62
C LEU A 47 12.72 -4.40 -6.81
N HIS A 48 13.84 -4.86 -6.28
CA HIS A 48 14.86 -4.03 -5.65
C HIS A 48 15.30 -2.88 -6.58
N LYS A 49 15.67 -3.21 -7.81
CA LYS A 49 16.08 -2.22 -8.80
C LYS A 49 14.95 -1.23 -9.14
N ALA A 50 13.72 -1.70 -9.25
CA ALA A 50 12.57 -0.83 -9.53
C ALA A 50 12.32 0.16 -8.38
N ILE A 51 12.39 -0.29 -7.13
CA ILE A 51 12.25 0.57 -5.95
C ILE A 51 13.37 1.62 -5.93
N GLN A 52 14.61 1.19 -6.14
CA GLN A 52 15.75 2.11 -6.19
C GLN A 52 15.55 3.17 -7.28
N GLN A 53 15.17 2.76 -8.50
CA GLN A 53 14.89 3.70 -9.58
C GLN A 53 13.72 4.65 -9.26
N PHE A 54 12.68 4.19 -8.59
CA PHE A 54 11.57 5.05 -8.19
C PHE A 54 11.99 6.08 -7.14
N LEU A 55 12.94 5.76 -6.30
CA LEU A 55 13.46 6.70 -5.31
C LEU A 55 14.49 7.68 -5.90
N GLU A 56 15.35 7.23 -6.82
CA GLU A 56 16.50 8.00 -7.31
C GLU A 56 16.22 8.71 -8.63
N ASP A 57 15.48 8.10 -9.56
CA ASP A 57 15.33 8.57 -10.94
C ASP A 57 14.03 9.34 -11.19
N VAL A 58 13.05 9.25 -10.29
CA VAL A 58 11.80 10.01 -10.39
C VAL A 58 11.99 11.42 -9.89
N ALA A 59 11.51 12.39 -10.66
CA ALA A 59 11.46 13.78 -10.26
C ALA A 59 10.27 13.99 -9.32
N TRP A 60 10.44 13.57 -8.06
CA TRP A 60 9.51 13.93 -7.00
C TRP A 60 9.68 15.40 -6.67
N ASP A 61 8.56 16.13 -6.64
CA ASP A 61 8.57 17.50 -6.08
C ASP A 61 8.72 17.44 -4.55
N GLU A 62 8.60 18.58 -3.88
CA GLU A 62 8.55 18.60 -2.42
C GLU A 62 7.37 17.78 -1.93
N LEU A 63 7.64 16.68 -1.23
CA LEU A 63 6.64 15.76 -0.71
C LEU A 63 6.48 15.93 0.80
N ASP A 64 5.24 16.08 1.25
CA ASP A 64 4.91 15.94 2.67
C ASP A 64 4.95 14.48 3.10
N TYR A 65 4.48 13.56 2.23
CA TYR A 65 4.40 12.13 2.48
C TYR A 65 4.75 11.32 1.23
N LEU A 66 5.50 10.24 1.40
CA LEU A 66 5.72 9.21 0.39
C LEU A 66 5.10 7.90 0.87
N LEU A 67 4.07 7.44 0.17
CA LEU A 67 3.39 6.18 0.45
C LEU A 67 3.91 5.09 -0.50
N LEU A 68 4.34 3.97 0.07
CA LEU A 68 4.85 2.81 -0.67
C LEU A 68 3.88 1.64 -0.46
N ASP A 69 3.11 1.32 -1.49
CA ASP A 69 2.25 0.12 -1.50
C ASP A 69 3.08 -1.10 -1.89
N LEU A 70 3.32 -1.99 -0.93
CA LEU A 70 4.25 -3.09 -1.07
C LEU A 70 3.56 -4.35 -1.61
N PRO A 71 4.23 -5.12 -2.47
CA PRO A 71 3.71 -6.41 -2.88
C PRO A 71 3.64 -7.37 -1.68
N PRO A 72 2.70 -8.32 -1.68
CA PRO A 72 2.53 -9.25 -0.57
C PRO A 72 3.74 -10.18 -0.39
N GLY A 73 4.10 -10.45 0.86
CA GLY A 73 4.90 -11.59 1.26
C GLY A 73 6.39 -11.56 0.93
N THR A 74 7.00 -10.42 0.66
CA THR A 74 8.40 -10.38 0.24
C THR A 74 9.31 -9.73 1.29
N GLY A 75 10.00 -10.57 2.07
CA GLY A 75 11.10 -10.11 2.93
C GLY A 75 12.18 -9.32 2.19
N ASP A 76 12.40 -9.62 0.90
CA ASP A 76 13.37 -8.92 0.05
C ASP A 76 13.01 -7.43 -0.12
N VAL A 77 11.72 -7.09 -0.23
CA VAL A 77 11.26 -5.70 -0.36
C VAL A 77 11.46 -4.93 0.94
N SER A 78 11.08 -5.53 2.08
CA SER A 78 11.28 -4.92 3.39
C SER A 78 12.75 -4.68 3.68
N MET A 79 13.62 -5.62 3.31
CA MET A 79 15.08 -5.45 3.42
C MET A 79 15.59 -4.32 2.52
N THR A 80 15.09 -4.23 1.28
CA THR A 80 15.43 -3.14 0.37
C THR A 80 15.04 -1.79 0.94
N LEU A 81 13.81 -1.68 1.46
CA LEU A 81 13.32 -0.45 2.07
C LEU A 81 14.11 -0.05 3.31
N ALA A 82 14.44 -0.99 4.19
CA ALA A 82 15.26 -0.73 5.36
C ALA A 82 16.65 -0.18 5.00
N GLN A 83 17.21 -0.63 3.87
CA GLN A 83 18.49 -0.15 3.36
C GLN A 83 18.40 1.25 2.72
N LEU A 84 17.35 1.50 1.91
CA LEU A 84 17.20 2.74 1.16
C LEU A 84 16.50 3.84 1.97
N LEU A 85 15.60 3.47 2.87
CA LEU A 85 14.76 4.37 3.67
C LEU A 85 14.70 3.89 5.13
N PRO A 86 15.80 3.94 5.88
CA PRO A 86 15.84 3.44 7.26
C PRO A 86 14.92 4.20 8.22
N GLN A 87 14.44 5.38 7.84
CA GLN A 87 13.47 6.18 8.59
C GLN A 87 12.01 5.88 8.23
N ALA A 88 11.76 4.98 7.26
CA ALA A 88 10.40 4.63 6.87
C ALA A 88 9.66 3.94 8.02
N LYS A 89 8.35 4.15 8.07
CA LYS A 89 7.47 3.50 9.03
C LYS A 89 6.53 2.54 8.31
N ILE A 90 6.28 1.41 8.92
CA ILE A 90 5.40 0.38 8.36
C ILE A 90 3.98 0.55 8.92
N LEU A 91 3.01 0.56 8.03
CA LEU A 91 1.59 0.50 8.35
C LEU A 91 1.08 -0.90 8.01
N ILE A 92 0.58 -1.62 8.99
CA ILE A 92 0.03 -2.96 8.77
C ILE A 92 -1.45 -2.83 8.40
N VAL A 93 -1.82 -3.35 7.23
CA VAL A 93 -3.23 -3.43 6.81
C VAL A 93 -3.69 -4.88 6.88
N THR A 94 -4.77 -5.12 7.60
CA THR A 94 -5.37 -6.46 7.75
C THR A 94 -6.88 -6.41 7.59
N THR A 95 -7.54 -7.56 7.56
CA THR A 95 -8.99 -7.69 7.69
C THR A 95 -9.33 -8.42 9.00
N PRO A 96 -10.59 -8.40 9.46
CA PRO A 96 -10.95 -9.05 10.74
C PRO A 96 -10.70 -10.56 10.81
N GLN A 97 -10.48 -11.23 9.69
CA GLN A 97 -10.33 -12.68 9.61
C GLN A 97 -9.02 -13.18 10.25
N PRO A 98 -9.01 -14.28 11.00
CA PRO A 98 -7.80 -14.84 11.61
C PRO A 98 -6.70 -15.19 10.60
N ALA A 99 -7.07 -15.65 9.39
CA ALA A 99 -6.10 -15.96 8.34
C ALA A 99 -5.32 -14.72 7.87
N ALA A 100 -5.99 -13.56 7.76
CA ALA A 100 -5.35 -12.31 7.39
C ALA A 100 -4.42 -11.80 8.50
N GLN A 101 -4.80 -11.96 9.76
CA GLN A 101 -3.97 -11.60 10.91
C GLN A 101 -2.64 -12.37 10.90
N SER A 102 -2.67 -13.68 10.63
CA SER A 102 -1.45 -14.50 10.54
C SER A 102 -0.48 -14.04 9.43
N VAL A 103 -1.00 -13.48 8.34
CA VAL A 103 -0.16 -12.89 7.27
C VAL A 103 0.39 -11.55 7.72
N ALA A 104 -0.43 -10.74 8.36
CA ALA A 104 -0.07 -9.42 8.86
C ALA A 104 0.97 -9.49 10.00
N SER A 105 0.85 -10.43 10.95
CA SER A 105 1.86 -10.70 11.98
C SER A 105 3.23 -11.00 11.38
N ARG A 106 3.30 -11.81 10.31
CA ARG A 106 4.57 -12.08 9.62
C ARG A 106 5.20 -10.85 8.99
N ALA A 107 4.38 -9.93 8.45
CA ALA A 107 4.88 -8.67 7.90
C ALA A 107 5.46 -7.78 9.02
N ALA A 108 4.79 -7.72 10.18
CA ALA A 108 5.29 -7.00 11.34
C ALA A 108 6.59 -7.61 11.90
N GLU A 109 6.66 -8.94 12.02
CA GLU A 109 7.90 -9.62 12.41
C GLU A 109 9.05 -9.33 11.45
N MET A 110 8.78 -9.26 10.14
CA MET A 110 9.79 -8.90 9.15
C MET A 110 10.24 -7.45 9.32
N ALA A 111 9.32 -6.51 9.53
CA ALA A 111 9.66 -5.10 9.80
C ALA A 111 10.60 -4.99 11.01
N ASN A 112 10.29 -5.68 12.10
CA ASN A 112 11.13 -5.73 13.30
C ASN A 112 12.52 -6.32 13.04
N LYS A 113 12.62 -7.37 12.20
CA LYS A 113 13.92 -7.98 11.84
C LYS A 113 14.85 -7.07 11.03
N VAL A 114 14.30 -6.06 10.39
CA VAL A 114 15.05 -5.08 9.59
C VAL A 114 15.05 -3.68 10.24
N ASP A 115 14.71 -3.61 11.52
CA ASP A 115 14.69 -2.38 12.33
C ASP A 115 13.79 -1.26 11.78
N LEU A 116 12.68 -1.61 11.08
CA LEU A 116 11.66 -0.66 10.67
C LEU A 116 10.54 -0.59 11.72
N GLU A 117 10.20 0.62 12.12
CA GLU A 117 9.13 0.89 13.08
C GLU A 117 7.75 0.54 12.49
N VAL A 118 6.98 -0.30 13.19
CA VAL A 118 5.56 -0.51 12.91
C VAL A 118 4.77 0.58 13.64
N MET A 119 4.18 1.51 12.89
CA MET A 119 3.47 2.66 13.48
C MET A 119 2.02 2.36 13.88
N GLY A 120 1.45 1.28 13.39
CA GLY A 120 0.09 0.88 13.74
C GLY A 120 -0.57 -0.06 12.75
N VAL A 121 -1.80 -0.42 13.07
CA VAL A 121 -2.66 -1.33 12.29
C VAL A 121 -3.86 -0.57 11.73
N ILE A 122 -4.25 -0.91 10.50
CA ILE A 122 -5.53 -0.53 9.88
C ILE A 122 -6.33 -1.81 9.64
N GLU A 123 -7.55 -1.87 10.16
CA GLU A 123 -8.50 -2.93 9.88
C GLU A 123 -9.36 -2.55 8.67
N ASN A 124 -9.07 -3.14 7.52
CA ASN A 124 -9.86 -2.97 6.30
C ASN A 124 -11.03 -3.97 6.25
N MET A 125 -12.09 -3.62 5.51
CA MET A 125 -13.31 -4.42 5.39
C MET A 125 -13.94 -4.74 6.75
N SER A 126 -13.87 -3.80 7.68
CA SER A 126 -14.25 -3.99 9.09
C SER A 126 -15.72 -4.31 9.29
N ALA A 127 -16.61 -3.77 8.47
CA ALA A 127 -18.03 -4.07 8.42
C ALA A 127 -18.63 -3.58 7.11
N PHE A 128 -19.80 -4.07 6.77
CA PHE A 128 -20.65 -3.57 5.70
C PHE A 128 -21.91 -2.95 6.29
N THR A 129 -22.34 -1.81 5.80
CA THR A 129 -23.63 -1.21 6.17
C THR A 129 -24.57 -1.38 5.00
N GLY A 130 -25.65 -2.12 5.22
CA GLY A 130 -26.70 -2.37 4.22
C GLY A 130 -27.54 -1.12 3.95
N PRO A 131 -28.40 -1.14 2.90
CA PRO A 131 -29.28 -0.03 2.56
C PRO A 131 -30.29 0.32 3.65
N ASP A 132 -30.62 -0.63 4.52
CA ASP A 132 -31.49 -0.50 5.70
C ASP A 132 -30.78 0.09 6.92
N GLY A 133 -29.46 0.35 6.81
CA GLY A 133 -28.62 0.83 7.91
C GLY A 133 -28.13 -0.28 8.83
N GLU A 134 -28.47 -1.55 8.59
CA GLU A 134 -27.96 -2.65 9.37
C GLU A 134 -26.47 -2.86 9.10
N ARG A 135 -25.70 -2.97 10.19
CA ARG A 135 -24.26 -3.22 10.13
C ARG A 135 -23.96 -4.72 10.24
N VAL A 136 -23.35 -5.26 9.21
CA VAL A 136 -23.00 -6.69 9.11
C VAL A 136 -21.49 -6.88 9.07
N SER A 137 -20.97 -7.70 9.97
CA SER A 137 -19.54 -8.05 10.04
C SER A 137 -19.25 -9.28 9.18
N ILE A 138 -19.20 -9.07 7.84
CA ILE A 138 -19.05 -10.15 6.86
C ILE A 138 -17.79 -10.99 7.11
N PHE A 139 -16.72 -10.36 7.57
CA PHE A 139 -15.41 -10.98 7.79
C PHE A 139 -15.09 -11.20 9.28
N GLY A 140 -16.09 -11.12 10.17
CA GLY A 140 -15.88 -11.15 11.60
C GLY A 140 -15.59 -9.77 12.20
N GLU A 141 -15.19 -9.75 13.45
CA GLU A 141 -14.97 -8.52 14.21
C GLU A 141 -13.68 -8.57 15.05
N GLY A 142 -13.08 -7.41 15.26
CA GLY A 142 -12.03 -7.20 16.26
C GLY A 142 -10.65 -7.73 15.90
N GLY A 143 -10.48 -8.36 14.74
CA GLY A 143 -9.19 -8.93 14.36
C GLY A 143 -8.06 -7.92 14.25
N GLY A 144 -8.35 -6.72 13.74
CA GLY A 144 -7.36 -5.64 13.69
C GLY A 144 -6.96 -5.15 15.08
N GLN A 145 -7.89 -5.11 16.05
CA GLN A 145 -7.57 -4.74 17.42
C GLN A 145 -6.70 -5.81 18.09
N LEU A 146 -7.06 -7.09 17.92
CA LEU A 146 -6.25 -8.18 18.48
C LEU A 146 -4.82 -8.15 17.96
N LEU A 147 -4.65 -7.91 16.65
CA LEU A 147 -3.31 -7.78 16.07
C LEU A 147 -2.56 -6.54 16.59
N ALA A 148 -3.24 -5.42 16.75
CA ALA A 148 -2.65 -4.19 17.30
C ALA A 148 -2.16 -4.41 18.74
N ASP A 149 -2.97 -5.08 19.56
CA ASP A 149 -2.63 -5.44 20.94
C ASP A 149 -1.45 -6.43 20.99
N GLU A 150 -1.42 -7.43 20.09
CA GLU A 150 -0.30 -8.40 19.97
C GLU A 150 1.02 -7.72 19.61
N LEU A 151 0.96 -6.70 18.75
CA LEU A 151 2.14 -5.96 18.28
C LEU A 151 2.52 -4.78 19.18
N ASP A 152 1.76 -4.49 20.21
CA ASP A 152 1.89 -3.31 21.08
C ASP A 152 1.92 -1.99 20.30
N VAL A 153 1.01 -1.85 19.32
CA VAL A 153 0.85 -0.67 18.48
C VAL A 153 -0.61 -0.23 18.41
N PRO A 154 -0.92 1.03 18.05
CA PRO A 154 -2.30 1.48 17.97
C PRO A 154 -3.05 0.87 16.78
N LEU A 155 -4.34 0.57 16.96
CA LEU A 155 -5.29 0.43 15.87
C LEU A 155 -5.66 1.85 15.38
N LEU A 156 -5.14 2.25 14.23
CA LEU A 156 -5.26 3.62 13.73
C LEU A 156 -6.61 3.89 13.08
N ALA A 157 -7.16 2.90 12.37
CA ALA A 157 -8.43 3.04 11.68
C ALA A 157 -9.12 1.72 11.42
N LYS A 158 -10.46 1.81 11.26
CA LYS A 158 -11.31 0.75 10.70
C LYS A 158 -11.96 1.27 9.43
N VAL A 159 -11.65 0.66 8.30
CA VAL A 159 -12.20 1.02 6.99
C VAL A 159 -13.33 0.06 6.66
N PRO A 160 -14.57 0.53 6.48
CA PRO A 160 -15.69 -0.33 6.16
C PRO A 160 -15.61 -0.85 4.72
N LEU A 161 -16.29 -1.96 4.45
CA LEU A 161 -16.59 -2.38 3.09
C LEU A 161 -17.69 -1.46 2.54
N SER A 162 -17.36 -0.70 1.50
CA SER A 162 -18.27 0.29 0.89
C SER A 162 -18.40 0.06 -0.60
N GLY A 163 -19.65 -0.01 -1.08
CA GLY A 163 -19.96 -0.03 -2.51
C GLY A 163 -19.56 1.28 -3.19
N GLU A 164 -19.80 2.41 -2.51
CA GLU A 164 -19.45 3.74 -2.99
C GLU A 164 -17.92 3.90 -3.18
N LEU A 165 -17.11 3.46 -2.20
CA LEU A 165 -15.66 3.46 -2.32
C LEU A 165 -15.18 2.65 -3.52
N ARG A 166 -15.82 1.48 -3.79
CA ARG A 166 -15.53 0.66 -4.97
C ARG A 166 -15.86 1.41 -6.26
N GLU A 167 -17.06 2.00 -6.36
CA GLU A 167 -17.49 2.74 -7.55
C GLU A 167 -16.55 3.91 -7.85
N HIS A 168 -16.26 4.73 -6.86
CA HIS A 168 -15.32 5.84 -6.98
C HIS A 168 -13.90 5.38 -7.36
N ALA A 169 -13.44 4.26 -6.82
CA ALA A 169 -12.14 3.70 -7.19
C ALA A 169 -12.11 3.18 -8.64
N ASP A 170 -13.22 2.57 -9.11
CA ASP A 170 -13.36 2.11 -10.50
C ASP A 170 -13.38 3.29 -11.48
N ASP A 171 -14.08 4.37 -11.11
CA ASP A 171 -14.14 5.61 -11.89
C ASP A 171 -12.85 6.45 -11.84
N GLY A 172 -11.91 6.08 -10.96
CA GLY A 172 -10.66 6.79 -10.77
C GLY A 172 -10.77 8.13 -10.04
N SER A 173 -11.84 8.31 -9.32
CA SER A 173 -12.15 9.49 -8.48
C SER A 173 -12.34 9.04 -7.02
N PRO A 174 -11.27 8.57 -6.35
CA PRO A 174 -11.37 8.15 -4.95
C PRO A 174 -11.85 9.32 -4.08
N LEU A 175 -12.49 8.99 -2.97
CA LEU A 175 -13.09 9.93 -2.01
C LEU A 175 -12.11 10.95 -1.46
#